data_45309238d18bada3a9e1cd053727ba39
#
_entry.id   45309238d18bada3a9e1cd053727ba39
#
_cell.length_a   1.000
_cell.length_b   1.000
_cell.length_c   1.000
_cell.angle_alpha   90.00
_cell.angle_beta   90.00
_cell.angle_gamma   90.00
#
_symmetry.space_group_name_H-M   'P 1'
#
loop_
_entity.id
_entity.type
_entity.pdbx_description
1 polymer ?
#
loop_
_entity_poly.entity_id
_entity_poly.type
_entity_poly.pdbx_seq_one_letter_code
_entity_poly.pdbx_strand_id
1 'polypeptide(L)'
;MTYQENFKKWLDFAELPDYLRKELEGMDEKTKEDAFYTNLEFGTAGMRGLIGAGTNRINIYVVRQATEGLARLIEEKGDEFKKRGVAIAYDSRHFSPEFAFESAAVLAKHGIKSYVFESLRPTPELSFAVRHLGTFAGIMITASHNPAPFNGYKVYGEDGGQMPPHDADALTDYIRAIENPFAIEVADVEAEKASGLIEVIGDAIDAEYLKEVKDVNINQKLIDEYGKDMKIVYTPLHGTGEMLARRALAQAGFDSVQVVEAQAVADPDFSTVKSPNPESQAAFALAEELGRKVGADVLVATDPDADRVGVEVLQKDGSYLNLSGNQIGAIMAKY
;
A
#
# COMPACT_ATOMS: atom_id res chain seq x y z
N MET A 1 -17.23 -6.40 -25.70
CA MET A 1 -16.16 -6.07 -26.67
C MET A 1 -15.17 -7.22 -26.70
N THR A 2 -14.63 -7.56 -27.87
CA THR A 2 -13.52 -8.51 -27.99
C THR A 2 -12.23 -7.86 -27.48
N TYR A 3 -11.19 -8.64 -27.19
CA TYR A 3 -9.90 -8.06 -26.78
C TYR A 3 -9.29 -7.18 -27.87
N GLN A 4 -9.50 -7.51 -29.18
CA GLN A 4 -9.04 -6.71 -30.29
C GLN A 4 -9.73 -5.34 -30.36
N GLU A 5 -11.04 -5.29 -30.09
CA GLU A 5 -11.79 -4.03 -30.04
C GLU A 5 -11.32 -3.15 -28.88
N ASN A 6 -11.09 -3.75 -27.69
CA ASN A 6 -10.54 -3.05 -26.55
C ASN A 6 -9.13 -2.51 -26.82
N PHE A 7 -8.24 -3.34 -27.36
CA PHE A 7 -6.89 -2.94 -27.75
C PHE A 7 -6.90 -1.77 -28.74
N LYS A 8 -7.75 -1.87 -29.79
CA LYS A 8 -7.87 -0.81 -30.77
C LYS A 8 -8.37 0.50 -30.17
N LYS A 9 -9.37 0.43 -29.28
CA LYS A 9 -9.87 1.62 -28.55
C LYS A 9 -8.75 2.34 -27.78
N TRP A 10 -7.86 1.57 -27.16
CA TRP A 10 -6.70 2.13 -26.45
C TRP A 10 -5.67 2.73 -27.40
N LEU A 11 -5.33 2.03 -28.49
CA LEU A 11 -4.36 2.50 -29.45
C LEU A 11 -4.81 3.77 -30.18
N ASP A 12 -6.11 3.88 -30.48
CA ASP A 12 -6.72 5.02 -31.17
C ASP A 12 -6.92 6.25 -30.26
N PHE A 13 -6.77 6.10 -28.92
CA PHE A 13 -6.91 7.22 -28.02
C PHE A 13 -5.72 8.19 -28.11
N ALA A 14 -5.99 9.41 -28.63
CA ALA A 14 -4.94 10.38 -28.99
C ALA A 14 -4.10 10.87 -27.78
N GLU A 15 -4.73 10.99 -26.59
CA GLU A 15 -4.11 11.51 -25.36
C GLU A 15 -3.47 10.42 -24.50
N LEU A 16 -3.25 9.22 -25.05
CA LEU A 16 -2.60 8.15 -24.32
C LEU A 16 -1.14 8.54 -24.00
N PRO A 17 -0.68 8.42 -22.75
CA PRO A 17 0.71 8.66 -22.39
C PRO A 17 1.70 7.85 -23.24
N ASP A 18 2.82 8.47 -23.59
CA ASP A 18 3.81 7.87 -24.48
C ASP A 18 4.31 6.50 -24.02
N TYR A 19 4.47 6.30 -22.71
CA TYR A 19 4.93 5.02 -22.16
C TYR A 19 3.91 3.90 -22.38
N LEU A 20 2.61 4.17 -22.21
CA LEU A 20 1.55 3.20 -22.48
C LEU A 20 1.41 2.93 -24.00
N ARG A 21 1.55 3.98 -24.82
CA ARG A 21 1.51 3.84 -26.28
C ARG A 21 2.64 2.96 -26.80
N LYS A 22 3.87 3.19 -26.33
CA LYS A 22 5.04 2.35 -26.70
C LYS A 22 4.86 0.90 -26.27
N GLU A 23 4.28 0.67 -25.12
CA GLU A 23 3.98 -0.68 -24.64
C GLU A 23 2.96 -1.38 -25.57
N LEU A 24 1.84 -0.70 -25.91
CA LEU A 24 0.84 -1.25 -26.83
C LEU A 24 1.42 -1.62 -28.20
N GLU A 25 2.25 -0.74 -28.77
CA GLU A 25 2.89 -0.96 -30.08
C GLU A 25 3.86 -2.15 -30.06
N GLY A 26 4.43 -2.47 -28.90
CA GLY A 26 5.36 -3.59 -28.72
C GLY A 26 4.70 -4.92 -28.34
N MET A 27 3.38 -4.96 -28.07
CA MET A 27 2.70 -6.18 -27.64
C MET A 27 2.57 -7.23 -28.75
N ASP A 28 2.92 -8.48 -28.46
CA ASP A 28 2.53 -9.63 -29.27
C ASP A 28 1.06 -10.01 -29.05
N GLU A 29 0.51 -10.91 -29.88
CA GLU A 29 -0.92 -11.28 -29.80
C GLU A 29 -1.31 -11.93 -28.47
N LYS A 30 -0.43 -12.69 -27.85
CA LYS A 30 -0.68 -13.32 -26.54
C LYS A 30 -0.76 -12.26 -25.44
N THR A 31 0.14 -11.30 -25.46
CA THR A 31 0.16 -10.18 -24.50
C THR A 31 -1.06 -9.28 -24.70
N LYS A 32 -1.47 -9.01 -25.94
CA LYS A 32 -2.70 -8.25 -26.23
C LYS A 32 -3.94 -8.96 -25.68
N GLU A 33 -4.07 -10.26 -25.94
CA GLU A 33 -5.18 -11.03 -25.41
C GLU A 33 -5.19 -10.96 -23.88
N ASP A 34 -4.07 -11.25 -23.22
CA ASP A 34 -3.96 -11.22 -21.74
C ASP A 34 -4.25 -9.83 -21.15
N ALA A 35 -3.83 -8.76 -21.81
CA ALA A 35 -4.03 -7.40 -21.33
C ALA A 35 -5.46 -6.88 -21.53
N PHE A 36 -6.25 -7.46 -22.47
CA PHE A 36 -7.53 -6.89 -22.90
C PHE A 36 -8.73 -7.85 -22.90
N TYR A 37 -8.54 -9.16 -22.55
CA TYR A 37 -9.64 -10.14 -22.61
C TYR A 37 -10.74 -9.86 -21.56
N THR A 38 -10.39 -9.17 -20.48
CA THR A 38 -11.30 -8.79 -19.39
C THR A 38 -10.91 -7.43 -18.83
N ASN A 39 -11.73 -6.91 -17.92
CA ASN A 39 -11.37 -5.78 -17.06
C ASN A 39 -10.74 -6.30 -15.77
N LEU A 40 -9.78 -5.56 -15.21
CA LEU A 40 -9.27 -5.83 -13.87
C LEU A 40 -10.41 -5.71 -12.86
N GLU A 41 -10.71 -6.80 -12.17
CA GLU A 41 -11.84 -6.83 -11.24
C GLU A 41 -11.48 -6.16 -9.92
N PHE A 42 -12.44 -5.38 -9.41
CA PHE A 42 -12.43 -4.88 -8.04
C PHE A 42 -13.21 -5.88 -7.17
N GLY A 43 -12.55 -6.44 -6.15
CA GLY A 43 -13.13 -7.40 -5.22
C GLY A 43 -12.99 -6.94 -3.77
N THR A 44 -13.35 -7.80 -2.82
CA THR A 44 -13.24 -7.52 -1.36
C THR A 44 -11.82 -7.17 -0.91
N ALA A 45 -10.80 -7.62 -1.65
CA ALA A 45 -9.40 -7.29 -1.39
C ALA A 45 -8.89 -6.08 -2.21
N GLY A 46 -9.80 -5.29 -2.82
CA GLY A 46 -9.45 -4.28 -3.81
C GLY A 46 -9.13 -4.90 -5.17
N MET A 47 -8.29 -4.25 -5.96
CA MET A 47 -7.79 -4.79 -7.22
C MET A 47 -6.27 -4.87 -7.21
N ARG A 48 -5.71 -5.88 -7.86
CA ARG A 48 -4.27 -6.06 -8.06
C ARG A 48 -4.02 -6.57 -9.46
N GLY A 49 -3.02 -6.04 -10.13
CA GLY A 49 -2.67 -6.45 -11.49
C GLY A 49 -1.24 -6.11 -11.85
N LEU A 50 -0.80 -6.63 -12.98
CA LEU A 50 0.44 -6.19 -13.62
C LEU A 50 0.30 -4.71 -14.01
N ILE A 51 1.34 -3.93 -13.77
CA ILE A 51 1.42 -2.54 -14.24
C ILE A 51 1.55 -2.57 -15.76
N GLY A 52 0.77 -1.75 -16.47
CA GLY A 52 0.90 -1.63 -17.91
C GLY A 52 -0.37 -1.20 -18.63
N ALA A 53 -0.28 -1.18 -19.96
CA ALA A 53 -1.40 -0.84 -20.84
C ALA A 53 -2.41 -1.98 -20.93
N GLY A 54 -3.69 -1.66 -20.76
CA GLY A 54 -4.77 -2.64 -20.90
C GLY A 54 -5.86 -2.52 -19.86
N THR A 55 -6.99 -3.15 -20.13
CA THR A 55 -8.14 -3.20 -19.22
C THR A 55 -7.92 -4.20 -18.07
N ASN A 56 -7.09 -5.23 -18.29
CA ASN A 56 -6.67 -6.23 -17.31
C ASN A 56 -5.26 -5.93 -16.76
N ARG A 57 -4.94 -4.65 -16.62
CA ARG A 57 -3.68 -4.13 -16.06
C ARG A 57 -4.01 -3.02 -15.09
N ILE A 58 -3.07 -2.73 -14.17
CA ILE A 58 -3.18 -1.53 -13.36
C ILE A 58 -2.43 -0.38 -14.04
N ASN A 59 -3.14 0.73 -14.21
CA ASN A 59 -2.64 1.96 -14.84
C ASN A 59 -3.52 3.14 -14.44
N ILE A 60 -3.16 4.34 -14.86
CA ILE A 60 -3.90 5.56 -14.49
C ILE A 60 -5.39 5.50 -14.85
N TYR A 61 -5.77 4.90 -15.97
CA TYR A 61 -7.18 4.85 -16.41
C TYR A 61 -8.01 3.88 -15.57
N VAL A 62 -7.40 2.76 -15.15
CA VAL A 62 -8.05 1.79 -14.24
C VAL A 62 -8.15 2.38 -12.83
N VAL A 63 -7.13 3.12 -12.37
CA VAL A 63 -7.17 3.86 -11.11
C VAL A 63 -8.23 4.97 -11.14
N ARG A 64 -8.30 5.76 -12.22
CA ARG A 64 -9.37 6.74 -12.43
C ARG A 64 -10.74 6.10 -12.34
N GLN A 65 -10.93 4.97 -13.03
CA GLN A 65 -12.22 4.25 -13.04
C GLN A 65 -12.62 3.78 -11.64
N ALA A 66 -11.69 3.22 -10.86
CA ALA A 66 -11.96 2.81 -9.50
C ALA A 66 -12.29 4.01 -8.59
N THR A 67 -11.55 5.10 -8.74
CA THR A 67 -11.76 6.32 -7.95
C THR A 67 -13.04 7.05 -8.33
N GLU A 68 -13.39 7.09 -9.62
CA GLU A 68 -14.66 7.63 -10.10
C GLU A 68 -15.85 6.86 -9.49
N GLY A 69 -15.75 5.52 -9.42
CA GLY A 69 -16.75 4.69 -8.74
C GLY A 69 -16.89 5.06 -7.26
N LEU A 70 -15.79 5.25 -6.56
CA LEU A 70 -15.79 5.69 -5.16
C LEU A 70 -16.37 7.11 -5.03
N ALA A 71 -16.03 8.02 -5.93
CA ALA A 71 -16.56 9.38 -5.92
C ALA A 71 -18.09 9.39 -6.06
N ARG A 72 -18.64 8.60 -6.98
CA ARG A 72 -20.10 8.46 -7.14
C ARG A 72 -20.78 7.86 -5.92
N LEU A 73 -20.17 6.87 -5.29
CA LEU A 73 -20.67 6.31 -4.02
C LEU A 73 -20.72 7.39 -2.93
N ILE A 74 -19.69 8.22 -2.81
CA ILE A 74 -19.64 9.32 -1.84
C ILE A 74 -20.69 10.40 -2.17
N GLU A 75 -20.88 10.73 -3.44
CA GLU A 75 -21.90 11.69 -3.89
C GLU A 75 -23.31 11.26 -3.51
N GLU A 76 -23.63 9.98 -3.68
CA GLU A 76 -24.92 9.42 -3.28
C GLU A 76 -25.17 9.56 -1.77
N LYS A 77 -24.10 9.47 -0.96
CA LYS A 77 -24.20 9.66 0.50
C LYS A 77 -24.41 11.13 0.88
N GLY A 78 -24.00 12.08 0.05
CA GLY A 78 -24.24 13.52 0.21
C GLY A 78 -23.02 14.37 0.59
N ASP A 79 -23.25 15.69 0.66
CA ASP A 79 -22.17 16.69 0.80
C ASP A 79 -21.38 16.59 2.11
N GLU A 80 -21.95 16.08 3.18
CA GLU A 80 -21.25 15.85 4.44
C GLU A 80 -20.10 14.85 4.23
N PHE A 81 -20.34 13.79 3.49
CA PHE A 81 -19.35 12.75 3.20
C PHE A 81 -18.26 13.25 2.26
N LYS A 82 -18.60 14.14 1.30
CA LYS A 82 -17.61 14.83 0.46
C LYS A 82 -16.63 15.66 1.29
N LYS A 83 -17.13 16.36 2.32
CA LYS A 83 -16.30 17.18 3.23
C LYS A 83 -15.43 16.34 4.14
N ARG A 84 -15.92 15.20 4.62
CA ARG A 84 -15.11 14.24 5.37
C ARG A 84 -13.96 13.70 4.52
N GLY A 85 -14.24 13.45 3.26
CA GLY A 85 -13.25 13.13 2.25
C GLY A 85 -12.62 11.74 2.39
N VAL A 86 -11.42 11.59 1.81
CA VAL A 86 -10.71 10.31 1.66
C VAL A 86 -9.25 10.48 2.06
N ALA A 87 -8.72 9.60 2.91
CA ALA A 87 -7.30 9.50 3.21
C ALA A 87 -6.61 8.60 2.17
N ILE A 88 -5.42 8.97 1.70
CA ILE A 88 -4.71 8.24 0.63
C ILE A 88 -3.26 8.00 1.05
N ALA A 89 -2.86 6.73 1.10
CA ALA A 89 -1.48 6.31 1.32
C ALA A 89 -1.00 5.39 0.18
N TYR A 90 0.29 5.20 0.09
CA TYR A 90 0.92 4.41 -0.96
C TYR A 90 2.24 3.79 -0.50
N ASP A 91 2.64 2.71 -1.15
CA ASP A 91 3.89 2.01 -0.91
C ASP A 91 5.03 2.46 -1.86
N SER A 92 6.12 1.71 -1.87
CA SER A 92 7.33 2.02 -2.64
C SER A 92 7.28 1.60 -4.12
N ARG A 93 6.18 1.01 -4.60
CA ARG A 93 6.09 0.45 -5.95
C ARG A 93 6.09 1.51 -7.03
N HIS A 94 6.45 1.07 -8.25
CA HIS A 94 6.33 1.90 -9.45
C HIS A 94 4.91 2.48 -9.56
N PHE A 95 4.82 3.76 -9.86
CA PHE A 95 3.58 4.54 -10.03
C PHE A 95 2.71 4.68 -8.77
N SER A 96 3.13 4.22 -7.59
CA SER A 96 2.30 4.35 -6.39
C SER A 96 2.03 5.81 -6.01
N PRO A 97 3.01 6.73 -6.01
CA PRO A 97 2.76 8.16 -5.78
C PRO A 97 1.85 8.77 -6.86
N GLU A 98 2.10 8.46 -8.13
CA GLU A 98 1.31 8.98 -9.26
C GLU A 98 -0.14 8.53 -9.16
N PHE A 99 -0.40 7.26 -8.86
CA PHE A 99 -1.76 6.74 -8.68
C PHE A 99 -2.47 7.35 -7.46
N ALA A 100 -1.74 7.65 -6.39
CA ALA A 100 -2.31 8.32 -5.21
C ALA A 100 -2.77 9.75 -5.55
N PHE A 101 -1.94 10.56 -6.21
CA PHE A 101 -2.32 11.91 -6.61
C PHE A 101 -3.34 11.93 -7.75
N GLU A 102 -3.31 10.95 -8.66
CA GLU A 102 -4.34 10.77 -9.68
C GLU A 102 -5.71 10.49 -9.05
N SER A 103 -5.75 9.65 -8.02
CA SER A 103 -6.96 9.41 -7.24
C SER A 103 -7.48 10.69 -6.58
N ALA A 104 -6.59 11.48 -5.96
CA ALA A 104 -6.96 12.76 -5.40
C ALA A 104 -7.50 13.75 -6.45
N ALA A 105 -6.91 13.75 -7.66
CA ALA A 105 -7.35 14.60 -8.77
C ALA A 105 -8.75 14.23 -9.31
N VAL A 106 -9.10 12.93 -9.34
CA VAL A 106 -10.46 12.49 -9.65
C VAL A 106 -11.44 12.91 -8.56
N LEU A 107 -11.12 12.65 -7.29
CA LEU A 107 -11.97 13.06 -6.15
C LEU A 107 -12.23 14.57 -6.14
N ALA A 108 -11.23 15.37 -6.44
CA ALA A 108 -11.34 16.83 -6.49
C ALA A 108 -12.32 17.32 -7.55
N LYS A 109 -12.43 16.65 -8.72
CA LYS A 109 -13.47 16.97 -9.72
C LYS A 109 -14.89 16.84 -9.21
N HIS A 110 -15.09 15.95 -8.23
CA HIS A 110 -16.37 15.76 -7.54
C HIS A 110 -16.53 16.67 -6.31
N GLY A 111 -15.57 17.57 -6.03
CA GLY A 111 -15.56 18.40 -4.83
C GLY A 111 -15.38 17.61 -3.54
N ILE A 112 -14.75 16.45 -3.61
CA ILE A 112 -14.47 15.55 -2.48
C ILE A 112 -13.08 15.89 -1.95
N LYS A 113 -12.98 16.17 -0.64
CA LYS A 113 -11.71 16.43 0.02
C LYS A 113 -10.84 15.17 0.04
N SER A 114 -9.55 15.33 -0.15
CA SER A 114 -8.59 14.25 0.03
C SER A 114 -7.42 14.66 0.91
N TYR A 115 -6.89 13.68 1.68
CA TYR A 115 -5.73 13.79 2.53
C TYR A 115 -4.69 12.81 2.01
N VAL A 116 -3.67 13.29 1.32
CA VAL A 116 -2.65 12.45 0.67
C VAL A 116 -1.37 12.51 1.47
N PHE A 117 -0.81 11.37 1.84
CA PHE A 117 0.49 11.34 2.50
C PHE A 117 1.59 11.87 1.58
N GLU A 118 2.50 12.67 2.13
CA GLU A 118 3.61 13.31 1.42
C GLU A 118 4.64 12.33 0.85
N SER A 119 4.75 11.18 1.50
CA SER A 119 5.62 10.07 1.09
C SER A 119 4.98 8.75 1.48
N LEU A 120 5.62 7.63 1.12
CA LEU A 120 5.11 6.31 1.41
C LEU A 120 4.79 6.13 2.92
N ARG A 121 3.61 5.55 3.21
CA ARG A 121 3.16 5.24 4.57
C ARG A 121 2.50 3.86 4.61
N PRO A 122 2.62 3.16 5.76
CA PRO A 122 2.11 1.80 5.89
C PRO A 122 0.58 1.72 5.93
N THR A 123 0.06 0.60 5.47
CA THR A 123 -1.38 0.28 5.52
C THR A 123 -2.00 0.48 6.93
N PRO A 124 -1.37 0.04 8.04
CA PRO A 124 -1.94 0.28 9.37
C PRO A 124 -2.01 1.77 9.74
N GLU A 125 -1.12 2.61 9.25
CA GLU A 125 -1.22 4.06 9.47
C GLU A 125 -2.33 4.69 8.64
N LEU A 126 -2.57 4.23 7.40
CA LEU A 126 -3.77 4.64 6.67
C LEU A 126 -5.05 4.31 7.44
N SER A 127 -5.16 3.09 7.98
CA SER A 127 -6.28 2.68 8.82
C SER A 127 -6.47 3.62 10.03
N PHE A 128 -5.39 4.01 10.66
CA PHE A 128 -5.40 5.00 11.73
C PHE A 128 -5.83 6.39 11.23
N ALA A 129 -5.25 6.87 10.12
CA ALA A 129 -5.55 8.19 9.55
C ALA A 129 -7.04 8.34 9.18
N VAL A 130 -7.65 7.30 8.61
CA VAL A 130 -9.10 7.29 8.32
C VAL A 130 -9.92 7.59 9.57
N ARG A 131 -9.63 6.91 10.67
CA ARG A 131 -10.35 7.10 11.96
C ARG A 131 -9.99 8.43 12.62
N HIS A 132 -8.72 8.79 12.63
CA HIS A 132 -8.21 10.00 13.28
C HIS A 132 -8.72 11.27 12.61
N LEU A 133 -8.72 11.32 11.28
CA LEU A 133 -9.24 12.45 10.49
C LEU A 133 -10.76 12.39 10.32
N GLY A 134 -11.40 11.26 10.63
CA GLY A 134 -12.82 11.03 10.45
C GLY A 134 -13.24 11.00 8.98
N THR A 135 -12.35 10.55 8.07
CA THR A 135 -12.67 10.46 6.65
C THR A 135 -13.73 9.40 6.38
N PHE A 136 -14.44 9.52 5.26
CA PHE A 136 -15.43 8.53 4.85
C PHE A 136 -14.79 7.23 4.37
N ALA A 137 -13.63 7.33 3.72
CA ALA A 137 -12.91 6.19 3.19
C ALA A 137 -11.39 6.41 3.24
N GLY A 138 -10.65 5.33 3.01
CA GLY A 138 -9.21 5.36 2.75
C GLY A 138 -8.87 4.64 1.44
N ILE A 139 -7.82 5.09 0.77
CA ILE A 139 -7.25 4.44 -0.41
C ILE A 139 -5.81 4.05 -0.09
N MET A 140 -5.46 2.78 -0.31
CA MET A 140 -4.08 2.31 -0.25
C MET A 140 -3.63 1.83 -1.62
N ILE A 141 -2.61 2.48 -2.18
CA ILE A 141 -1.97 2.08 -3.43
C ILE A 141 -0.84 1.13 -3.12
N THR A 142 -1.10 -0.17 -3.32
CA THR A 142 -0.16 -1.25 -2.99
C THR A 142 -0.58 -2.57 -3.62
N ALA A 143 0.38 -3.44 -3.90
CA ALA A 143 0.14 -4.85 -4.15
C ALA A 143 0.71 -5.74 -3.05
N SER A 144 0.92 -5.18 -1.81
CA SER A 144 1.44 -5.91 -0.65
C SER A 144 2.78 -6.61 -1.01
N HIS A 145 2.90 -7.89 -0.81
CA HIS A 145 4.11 -8.69 -1.05
C HIS A 145 4.23 -9.27 -2.47
N ASN A 146 3.37 -8.88 -3.41
CA ASN A 146 3.49 -9.33 -4.81
C ASN A 146 4.83 -8.88 -5.42
N PRO A 147 5.33 -9.57 -6.47
CA PRO A 147 6.54 -9.16 -7.20
C PRO A 147 6.46 -7.73 -7.76
N ALA A 148 7.62 -7.14 -8.09
CA ALA A 148 7.78 -5.76 -8.56
C ALA A 148 6.85 -5.32 -9.70
N PRO A 149 6.54 -6.16 -10.72
CA PRO A 149 5.65 -5.75 -11.82
C PRO A 149 4.20 -5.50 -11.43
N PHE A 150 3.79 -5.79 -10.19
CA PHE A 150 2.43 -5.62 -9.73
C PHE A 150 2.24 -4.30 -8.96
N ASN A 151 1.06 -3.71 -9.11
CA ASN A 151 0.52 -2.71 -8.18
C ASN A 151 -0.96 -3.00 -7.91
N GLY A 152 -1.59 -2.22 -7.05
CA GLY A 152 -2.98 -2.42 -6.66
C GLY A 152 -3.62 -1.19 -6.04
N TYR A 153 -4.90 -1.32 -5.77
CA TYR A 153 -5.75 -0.27 -5.23
C TYR A 153 -6.72 -0.92 -4.23
N LYS A 154 -6.57 -0.61 -2.97
CA LYS A 154 -7.44 -1.11 -1.88
C LYS A 154 -8.28 0.05 -1.34
N VAL A 155 -9.54 -0.21 -0.97
CA VAL A 155 -10.41 0.78 -0.32
C VAL A 155 -10.72 0.34 1.11
N TYR A 156 -10.64 1.29 2.02
CA TYR A 156 -10.92 1.15 3.46
C TYR A 156 -12.17 1.94 3.79
N GLY A 157 -13.02 1.40 4.67
CA GLY A 157 -14.21 2.07 5.19
C GLY A 157 -13.89 3.07 6.30
N GLU A 158 -14.92 3.78 6.76
CA GLU A 158 -14.79 4.81 7.82
C GLU A 158 -14.34 4.28 9.18
N ASP A 159 -14.43 2.96 9.39
CA ASP A 159 -13.92 2.27 10.58
C ASP A 159 -12.41 2.00 10.51
N GLY A 160 -11.76 2.32 9.38
CA GLY A 160 -10.35 2.03 9.11
C GLY A 160 -10.08 0.58 8.73
N GLY A 161 -11.11 -0.26 8.63
CA GLY A 161 -11.01 -1.62 8.11
C GLY A 161 -11.09 -1.65 6.58
N GLN A 162 -10.56 -2.70 5.97
CA GLN A 162 -10.77 -2.91 4.53
C GLN A 162 -12.28 -3.05 4.26
N MET A 163 -12.75 -2.41 3.18
CA MET A 163 -14.17 -2.32 2.88
C MET A 163 -14.85 -3.71 2.90
N PRO A 164 -15.93 -3.89 3.69
CA PRO A 164 -16.61 -5.16 3.79
C PRO A 164 -17.28 -5.56 2.47
N PRO A 165 -17.56 -6.86 2.24
CA PRO A 165 -18.09 -7.36 0.96
C PRO A 165 -19.30 -6.61 0.42
N HIS A 166 -20.28 -6.30 1.27
CA HIS A 166 -21.50 -5.58 0.87
C HIS A 166 -21.19 -4.19 0.27
N ASP A 167 -20.30 -3.42 0.91
CA ASP A 167 -19.96 -2.08 0.44
C ASP A 167 -19.01 -2.15 -0.77
N ALA A 168 -18.14 -3.17 -0.83
CA ALA A 168 -17.29 -3.45 -1.98
C ALA A 168 -18.12 -3.83 -3.22
N ASP A 169 -19.24 -4.55 -3.05
CA ASP A 169 -20.16 -4.89 -4.14
C ASP A 169 -20.83 -3.62 -4.70
N ALA A 170 -21.32 -2.72 -3.81
CA ALA A 170 -21.89 -1.44 -4.23
C ALA A 170 -20.87 -0.59 -5.00
N LEU A 171 -19.62 -0.48 -4.49
CA LEU A 171 -18.54 0.21 -5.19
C LEU A 171 -18.25 -0.43 -6.55
N THR A 172 -18.22 -1.76 -6.62
CA THR A 172 -18.00 -2.50 -7.86
C THR A 172 -19.05 -2.19 -8.91
N ASP A 173 -20.32 -2.05 -8.51
CA ASP A 173 -21.41 -1.70 -9.43
C ASP A 173 -21.22 -0.29 -10.02
N TYR A 174 -20.77 0.70 -9.21
CA TYR A 174 -20.42 2.03 -9.73
C TYR A 174 -19.25 1.97 -10.70
N ILE A 175 -18.20 1.20 -10.39
CA ILE A 175 -17.03 1.03 -11.27
C ILE A 175 -17.45 0.41 -12.61
N ARG A 176 -18.27 -0.64 -12.58
CA ARG A 176 -18.76 -1.34 -13.79
C ARG A 176 -19.69 -0.47 -14.65
N ALA A 177 -20.39 0.48 -14.06
CA ALA A 177 -21.24 1.41 -14.79
C ALA A 177 -20.46 2.46 -15.60
N ILE A 178 -19.13 2.54 -15.45
CA ILE A 178 -18.28 3.46 -16.19
C ILE A 178 -17.86 2.80 -17.51
N GLU A 179 -18.49 3.18 -18.62
CA GLU A 179 -18.25 2.61 -19.94
C GLU A 179 -16.95 3.09 -20.60
N ASN A 180 -16.52 4.33 -20.27
CA ASN A 180 -15.35 4.95 -20.91
C ASN A 180 -14.40 5.58 -19.87
N PRO A 181 -13.35 4.87 -19.46
CA PRO A 181 -12.38 5.39 -18.50
C PRO A 181 -11.57 6.58 -19.03
N PHE A 182 -11.47 6.75 -20.36
CA PHE A 182 -10.80 7.89 -20.97
C PHE A 182 -11.56 9.21 -20.84
N ALA A 183 -12.86 9.17 -20.54
CA ALA A 183 -13.68 10.36 -20.38
C ALA A 183 -13.72 10.88 -18.93
N ILE A 184 -13.06 10.19 -18.00
CA ILE A 184 -13.00 10.62 -16.60
C ILE A 184 -12.11 11.85 -16.51
N GLU A 185 -12.68 12.95 -16.03
CA GLU A 185 -11.96 14.20 -15.84
C GLU A 185 -11.13 14.16 -14.55
N VAL A 186 -9.98 14.82 -14.58
CA VAL A 186 -9.09 15.03 -13.43
C VAL A 186 -8.87 16.51 -13.18
N ALA A 187 -8.73 16.90 -11.94
CA ALA A 187 -8.40 18.26 -11.56
C ALA A 187 -6.89 18.52 -11.65
N ASP A 188 -6.50 19.78 -11.69
CA ASP A 188 -5.09 20.16 -11.52
C ASP A 188 -4.70 20.00 -10.04
N VAL A 189 -3.78 19.10 -9.76
CA VAL A 189 -3.36 18.74 -8.40
C VAL A 189 -2.81 19.97 -7.64
N GLU A 190 -2.01 20.80 -8.29
CA GLU A 190 -1.39 21.95 -7.62
C GLU A 190 -2.41 23.07 -7.34
N ALA A 191 -3.37 23.27 -8.24
CA ALA A 191 -4.49 24.17 -7.99
C ALA A 191 -5.35 23.70 -6.81
N GLU A 192 -5.60 22.39 -6.72
CA GLU A 192 -6.43 21.84 -5.65
C GLU A 192 -5.69 21.69 -4.30
N LYS A 193 -4.37 21.59 -4.30
CA LYS A 193 -3.56 21.81 -3.10
C LYS A 193 -3.68 23.26 -2.60
N ALA A 194 -3.60 24.21 -3.51
CA ALA A 194 -3.74 25.63 -3.17
C ALA A 194 -5.14 26.01 -2.67
N SER A 195 -6.19 25.34 -3.17
CA SER A 195 -7.58 25.52 -2.71
C SER A 195 -7.85 24.87 -1.34
N GLY A 196 -7.00 23.90 -0.92
CA GLY A 196 -7.18 23.09 0.28
C GLY A 196 -8.11 21.89 0.10
N LEU A 197 -8.54 21.58 -1.13
CA LEU A 197 -9.33 20.39 -1.42
C LEU A 197 -8.45 19.11 -1.42
N ILE A 198 -7.19 19.24 -1.84
CA ILE A 198 -6.15 18.23 -1.65
C ILE A 198 -5.21 18.71 -0.54
N GLU A 199 -5.22 18.03 0.60
CA GLU A 199 -4.35 18.32 1.73
C GLU A 199 -3.22 17.28 1.78
N VAL A 200 -1.97 17.75 1.81
CA VAL A 200 -0.81 16.87 1.98
C VAL A 200 -0.55 16.70 3.47
N ILE A 201 -0.55 15.45 3.94
CA ILE A 201 -0.36 15.06 5.34
C ILE A 201 0.93 14.26 5.54
N GLY A 202 1.43 14.20 6.77
CA GLY A 202 2.69 13.51 7.09
C GLY A 202 2.99 13.51 8.59
N ASP A 203 4.11 14.10 9.00
CA ASP A 203 4.68 14.04 10.38
C ASP A 203 3.66 14.24 11.52
N ALA A 204 2.61 15.06 11.33
CA ALA A 204 1.59 15.27 12.35
C ALA A 204 0.76 13.98 12.59
N ILE A 205 0.43 13.27 11.51
CA ILE A 205 -0.28 11.98 11.60
C ILE A 205 0.65 10.90 12.15
N ASP A 206 1.91 10.84 11.67
CA ASP A 206 2.93 9.94 12.18
C ASP A 206 3.06 10.03 13.70
N ALA A 207 3.09 11.26 14.23
CA ALA A 207 3.24 11.50 15.67
C ALA A 207 2.05 10.98 16.48
N GLU A 208 0.83 11.18 16.00
CA GLU A 208 -0.38 10.67 16.65
C GLU A 208 -0.48 9.15 16.53
N TYR A 209 -0.15 8.59 15.37
CA TYR A 209 -0.09 7.14 15.17
C TYR A 209 0.91 6.46 16.12
N LEU A 210 2.12 7.02 16.26
CA LEU A 210 3.13 6.47 17.16
C LEU A 210 2.72 6.52 18.64
N LYS A 211 1.86 7.46 19.05
CA LYS A 211 1.28 7.45 20.42
C LYS A 211 0.38 6.23 20.62
N GLU A 212 -0.51 5.93 19.66
CA GLU A 212 -1.35 4.73 19.75
C GLU A 212 -0.52 3.44 19.71
N VAL A 213 0.51 3.38 18.86
CA VAL A 213 1.42 2.23 18.80
C VAL A 213 2.11 1.99 20.16
N LYS A 214 2.47 3.06 20.87
CA LYS A 214 3.04 2.94 22.22
C LYS A 214 2.07 2.32 23.21
N ASP A 215 0.80 2.67 23.14
CA ASP A 215 -0.23 2.18 24.08
C ASP A 215 -0.55 0.68 23.91
N VAL A 216 -0.11 0.08 22.77
CA VAL A 216 -0.20 -1.37 22.55
C VAL A 216 0.82 -2.18 23.37
N ASN A 217 1.86 -1.53 23.93
CA ASN A 217 2.85 -2.21 24.76
C ASN A 217 2.23 -2.74 26.07
N ILE A 218 2.04 -4.06 26.14
CA ILE A 218 1.42 -4.71 27.29
C ILE A 218 2.37 -4.76 28.49
N ASN A 219 3.68 -4.88 28.26
CA ASN A 219 4.68 -5.19 29.30
C ASN A 219 5.90 -4.25 29.25
N GLN A 220 5.66 -2.94 29.34
CA GLN A 220 6.73 -1.95 29.27
C GLN A 220 7.86 -2.21 30.27
N LYS A 221 7.53 -2.71 31.51
CA LYS A 221 8.54 -3.06 32.52
C LYS A 221 9.55 -4.11 32.02
N LEU A 222 9.10 -5.08 31.23
CA LEU A 222 9.97 -6.11 30.69
C LEU A 222 10.91 -5.51 29.64
N ILE A 223 10.40 -4.58 28.82
CA ILE A 223 11.21 -3.86 27.83
C ILE A 223 12.22 -2.95 28.53
N ASP A 224 11.82 -2.26 29.59
CA ASP A 224 12.71 -1.39 30.38
C ASP A 224 13.87 -2.18 31.03
N GLU A 225 13.62 -3.46 31.38
CA GLU A 225 14.62 -4.34 32.02
C GLU A 225 15.56 -4.99 30.96
N TYR A 226 15.03 -5.45 29.83
CA TYR A 226 15.77 -6.29 28.87
C TYR A 226 15.92 -5.67 27.46
N GLY A 227 15.11 -4.67 27.11
CA GLY A 227 15.03 -4.15 25.75
C GLY A 227 16.34 -3.55 25.24
N LYS A 228 17.16 -2.96 26.14
CA LYS A 228 18.47 -2.37 25.79
C LYS A 228 19.50 -3.40 25.37
N ASP A 229 19.43 -4.59 25.94
CA ASP A 229 20.38 -5.68 25.69
C ASP A 229 19.89 -6.59 24.54
N MET A 230 18.61 -6.54 24.20
CA MET A 230 18.04 -7.33 23.12
C MET A 230 18.49 -6.82 21.75
N LYS A 231 19.22 -7.63 21.04
CA LYS A 231 19.72 -7.30 19.70
C LYS A 231 18.73 -7.70 18.63
N ILE A 232 18.19 -6.70 17.93
CA ILE A 232 17.19 -6.89 16.88
C ILE A 232 17.80 -6.48 15.55
N VAL A 233 17.62 -7.30 14.52
CA VAL A 233 17.81 -6.90 13.12
C VAL A 233 16.46 -6.71 12.49
N TYR A 234 16.25 -5.56 11.85
CA TYR A 234 15.01 -5.24 11.15
C TYR A 234 15.25 -5.04 9.66
N THR A 235 14.36 -5.59 8.83
CA THR A 235 14.31 -5.27 7.41
C THR A 235 12.89 -4.86 7.00
N PRO A 236 12.74 -3.68 6.37
CA PRO A 236 11.47 -3.24 5.79
C PRO A 236 11.20 -3.82 4.40
N LEU A 237 12.09 -4.66 3.85
CA LEU A 237 11.99 -5.21 2.50
C LEU A 237 11.66 -4.14 1.45
N HIS A 238 12.39 -3.01 1.49
CA HIS A 238 12.19 -1.82 0.62
C HIS A 238 10.86 -1.09 0.80
N GLY A 239 10.11 -1.39 1.84
CA GLY A 239 8.73 -0.93 2.06
C GLY A 239 8.58 0.22 3.03
N THR A 240 7.32 0.50 3.33
CA THR A 240 6.83 1.63 4.13
C THR A 240 7.15 1.54 5.62
N GLY A 241 7.49 0.34 6.12
CA GLY A 241 7.75 0.13 7.53
C GLY A 241 9.05 0.77 8.04
N GLU A 242 9.98 1.17 7.16
CA GLU A 242 11.31 1.63 7.53
C GLU A 242 11.27 2.71 8.60
N MET A 243 10.62 3.81 8.34
CA MET A 243 10.63 4.98 9.21
C MET A 243 9.88 4.74 10.52
N LEU A 244 8.63 4.25 10.43
CA LEU A 244 7.75 4.15 11.59
C LEU A 244 8.10 2.98 12.50
N ALA A 245 8.49 1.83 11.94
CA ALA A 245 8.91 0.70 12.77
C ALA A 245 10.17 1.02 13.57
N ARG A 246 11.15 1.72 12.97
CA ARG A 246 12.32 2.20 13.70
C ARG A 246 11.97 3.16 14.83
N ARG A 247 11.11 4.14 14.54
CA ARG A 247 10.64 5.10 15.54
C ARG A 247 9.88 4.39 16.68
N ALA A 248 9.01 3.43 16.33
CA ALA A 248 8.24 2.67 17.31
C ALA A 248 9.13 1.79 18.20
N LEU A 249 10.11 1.07 17.63
CA LEU A 249 11.06 0.25 18.40
C LEU A 249 11.92 1.11 19.34
N ALA A 250 12.44 2.23 18.85
CA ALA A 250 13.21 3.17 19.68
C ALA A 250 12.34 3.77 20.80
N GLN A 251 11.10 4.16 20.51
CA GLN A 251 10.15 4.69 21.48
C GLN A 251 9.76 3.65 22.54
N ALA A 252 9.71 2.38 22.18
CA ALA A 252 9.45 1.28 23.10
C ALA A 252 10.63 1.02 24.06
N GLY A 253 11.86 1.39 23.68
CA GLY A 253 13.06 1.21 24.51
C GLY A 253 14.02 0.12 23.99
N PHE A 254 13.92 -0.25 22.72
CA PHE A 254 14.88 -1.13 22.07
C PHE A 254 16.03 -0.30 21.46
N ASP A 255 17.17 -0.22 22.17
CA ASP A 255 18.30 0.61 21.75
C ASP A 255 19.25 -0.11 20.77
N SER A 256 19.19 -1.44 20.69
CA SER A 256 20.08 -2.29 19.89
C SER A 256 19.43 -2.82 18.61
N VAL A 257 18.75 -1.92 17.86
CA VAL A 257 18.14 -2.26 16.58
C VAL A 257 19.10 -1.94 15.43
N GLN A 258 19.44 -2.94 14.63
CA GLN A 258 20.20 -2.79 13.39
C GLN A 258 19.27 -2.97 12.19
N VAL A 259 19.36 -2.07 11.22
CA VAL A 259 18.55 -2.17 10.00
C VAL A 259 19.40 -2.74 8.86
N VAL A 260 18.76 -3.55 8.01
CA VAL A 260 19.39 -4.01 6.76
C VAL A 260 19.40 -2.83 5.78
N GLU A 261 20.48 -2.05 5.78
CA GLU A 261 20.57 -0.77 5.04
C GLU A 261 20.30 -0.94 3.53
N ALA A 262 20.70 -2.06 2.92
CA ALA A 262 20.42 -2.35 1.52
C ALA A 262 18.92 -2.49 1.21
N GLN A 263 18.11 -2.76 2.22
CA GLN A 263 16.64 -2.92 2.13
C GLN A 263 15.87 -1.78 2.79
N ALA A 264 16.55 -0.83 3.41
CA ALA A 264 15.95 0.35 4.03
C ALA A 264 15.52 1.41 2.99
N VAL A 265 16.15 1.39 1.82
CA VAL A 265 15.85 2.32 0.73
C VAL A 265 14.60 1.84 -0.01
N ALA A 266 13.65 2.75 -0.27
CA ALA A 266 12.51 2.49 -1.13
C ALA A 266 12.99 2.12 -2.54
N ASP A 267 12.72 0.89 -2.95
CA ASP A 267 13.13 0.36 -4.26
C ASP A 267 11.94 -0.36 -4.89
N PRO A 268 11.32 0.22 -5.95
CA PRO A 268 10.15 -0.35 -6.60
C PRO A 268 10.44 -1.68 -7.32
N ASP A 269 11.70 -1.97 -7.64
CA ASP A 269 12.13 -3.21 -8.27
C ASP A 269 12.42 -4.33 -7.26
N PHE A 270 12.45 -4.02 -5.95
CA PHE A 270 12.83 -4.98 -4.89
C PHE A 270 14.14 -5.73 -5.22
N SER A 271 15.16 -5.01 -5.69
CA SER A 271 16.38 -5.57 -6.32
C SER A 271 17.14 -6.59 -5.47
N THR A 272 16.95 -6.57 -4.15
CA THR A 272 17.63 -7.48 -3.23
C THR A 272 16.85 -8.74 -2.88
N VAL A 273 15.57 -8.85 -3.32
CA VAL A 273 14.67 -9.95 -2.97
C VAL A 273 13.69 -10.25 -4.11
N LYS A 274 13.51 -11.54 -4.45
CA LYS A 274 12.59 -11.92 -5.55
C LYS A 274 11.12 -11.68 -5.23
N SER A 275 10.75 -11.82 -3.95
CA SER A 275 9.41 -11.55 -3.45
C SER A 275 9.57 -10.98 -2.04
N PRO A 276 9.07 -9.77 -1.78
CA PRO A 276 9.17 -9.11 -0.48
C PRO A 276 8.13 -9.65 0.52
N ASN A 277 8.07 -10.98 0.66
CA ASN A 277 7.13 -11.67 1.57
C ASN A 277 7.84 -12.10 2.84
N PRO A 278 7.54 -11.51 4.01
CA PRO A 278 8.18 -11.81 5.28
C PRO A 278 7.85 -13.21 5.82
N GLU A 279 6.91 -13.95 5.22
CA GLU A 279 6.67 -15.36 5.54
C GLU A 279 7.70 -16.29 4.87
N SER A 280 8.45 -15.78 3.89
CA SER A 280 9.46 -16.55 3.16
C SER A 280 10.83 -16.41 3.80
N GLN A 281 11.46 -17.52 4.18
CA GLN A 281 12.84 -17.52 4.67
C GLN A 281 13.81 -16.82 3.70
N ALA A 282 13.58 -16.94 2.38
CA ALA A 282 14.42 -16.27 1.39
C ALA A 282 14.43 -14.73 1.52
N ALA A 283 13.38 -14.14 2.08
CA ALA A 283 13.33 -12.70 2.33
C ALA A 283 14.24 -12.27 3.49
N PHE A 284 14.60 -13.18 4.39
CA PHE A 284 15.48 -12.92 5.52
C PHE A 284 16.98 -13.06 5.21
N ALA A 285 17.37 -13.47 4.02
CA ALA A 285 18.78 -13.77 3.71
C ALA A 285 19.78 -12.69 4.16
N LEU A 286 19.49 -11.41 3.86
CA LEU A 286 20.35 -10.29 4.28
C LEU A 286 20.22 -9.98 5.79
N ALA A 287 19.05 -10.17 6.34
CA ALA A 287 18.83 -10.01 7.79
C ALA A 287 19.54 -11.10 8.59
N GLU A 288 19.54 -12.35 8.11
CA GLU A 288 20.31 -13.44 8.71
C GLU A 288 21.82 -13.19 8.63
N GLU A 289 22.33 -12.71 7.47
CA GLU A 289 23.75 -12.35 7.32
C GLU A 289 24.16 -11.29 8.34
N LEU A 290 23.39 -10.20 8.43
CA LEU A 290 23.62 -9.14 9.41
C LEU A 290 23.46 -9.67 10.84
N GLY A 291 22.43 -10.46 11.10
CA GLY A 291 22.14 -11.06 12.39
C GLY A 291 23.30 -11.88 12.93
N ARG A 292 23.89 -12.76 12.10
CA ARG A 292 25.09 -13.54 12.47
C ARG A 292 26.28 -12.65 12.78
N LYS A 293 26.44 -11.54 12.04
CA LYS A 293 27.54 -10.59 12.23
C LYS A 293 27.44 -9.83 13.55
N VAL A 294 26.25 -9.42 13.96
CA VAL A 294 26.03 -8.62 15.18
C VAL A 294 25.59 -9.45 16.37
N GLY A 295 25.32 -10.73 16.17
CA GLY A 295 24.81 -11.65 17.19
C GLY A 295 23.39 -11.28 17.61
N ALA A 296 22.48 -11.08 16.64
CA ALA A 296 21.10 -10.71 16.90
C ALA A 296 20.30 -11.86 17.51
N ASP A 297 19.45 -11.54 18.49
CA ASP A 297 18.55 -12.49 19.14
C ASP A 297 17.31 -12.75 18.29
N VAL A 298 16.83 -11.71 17.60
CA VAL A 298 15.61 -11.72 16.79
C VAL A 298 15.82 -10.95 15.49
N LEU A 299 15.29 -11.49 14.40
CA LEU A 299 15.18 -10.81 13.12
C LEU A 299 13.71 -10.52 12.85
N VAL A 300 13.40 -9.33 12.39
CA VAL A 300 12.04 -8.89 12.08
C VAL A 300 12.01 -8.36 10.64
N ALA A 301 10.99 -8.75 9.88
CA ALA A 301 10.75 -8.25 8.54
C ALA A 301 9.30 -7.80 8.39
N THR A 302 9.07 -6.72 7.64
CA THR A 302 7.73 -6.32 7.19
C THR A 302 7.67 -6.34 5.67
N ASP A 303 6.48 -6.60 5.12
CA ASP A 303 6.26 -6.50 3.67
C ASP A 303 6.15 -5.02 3.22
N PRO A 304 6.07 -4.74 1.90
CA PRO A 304 6.14 -3.37 1.40
C PRO A 304 5.10 -2.38 1.93
N ASP A 305 3.89 -2.81 2.23
CA ASP A 305 2.85 -1.97 2.85
C ASP A 305 2.72 -2.19 4.37
N ALA A 306 3.64 -2.99 4.95
CA ALA A 306 3.82 -3.23 6.38
C ALA A 306 2.55 -3.65 7.14
N ASP A 307 1.65 -4.37 6.46
CA ASP A 307 0.49 -5.02 7.09
C ASP A 307 0.79 -6.47 7.53
N ARG A 308 2.00 -6.97 7.23
CA ARG A 308 2.51 -8.29 7.63
C ARG A 308 3.84 -8.17 8.33
N VAL A 309 4.08 -9.11 9.25
CA VAL A 309 5.34 -9.26 9.96
C VAL A 309 5.82 -10.71 9.88
N GLY A 310 7.11 -10.88 9.62
CA GLY A 310 7.83 -12.13 9.81
C GLY A 310 8.85 -12.00 10.93
N VAL A 311 9.07 -13.09 11.64
CA VAL A 311 10.02 -13.13 12.77
C VAL A 311 10.86 -14.38 12.70
N GLU A 312 12.17 -14.20 12.87
CA GLU A 312 13.10 -15.30 13.07
C GLU A 312 13.80 -15.17 14.42
N VAL A 313 14.02 -16.29 15.09
CA VAL A 313 14.59 -16.34 16.44
C VAL A 313 15.87 -17.16 16.46
N LEU A 314 16.93 -16.63 17.08
CA LEU A 314 18.21 -17.30 17.23
C LEU A 314 18.05 -18.60 18.03
N GLN A 315 18.58 -19.69 17.50
CA GLN A 315 18.59 -21.00 18.12
C GLN A 315 19.92 -21.27 18.84
N LYS A 316 19.95 -22.27 19.71
CA LYS A 316 21.14 -22.66 20.48
C LYS A 316 22.31 -23.11 19.59
N ASP A 317 22.04 -23.60 18.40
CA ASP A 317 23.04 -24.03 17.42
C ASP A 317 23.56 -22.87 16.53
N GLY A 318 23.05 -21.65 16.74
CA GLY A 318 23.42 -20.45 15.97
C GLY A 318 22.63 -20.27 14.68
N SER A 319 21.67 -21.14 14.37
CA SER A 319 20.72 -20.94 13.26
C SER A 319 19.58 -19.99 13.66
N TYR A 320 18.88 -19.45 12.66
CA TYR A 320 17.64 -18.72 12.87
C TYR A 320 16.45 -19.60 12.49
N LEU A 321 15.44 -19.63 13.35
CA LEU A 321 14.17 -20.31 13.13
C LEU A 321 13.11 -19.32 12.67
N ASN A 322 12.62 -19.48 11.46
CA ASN A 322 11.49 -18.70 10.94
C ASN A 322 10.20 -19.19 11.63
N LEU A 323 9.48 -18.26 12.27
CA LEU A 323 8.19 -18.51 12.90
C LEU A 323 7.06 -18.33 11.89
N SER A 324 6.21 -19.33 11.75
CA SER A 324 5.00 -19.17 10.94
C SER A 324 4.04 -18.14 11.56
N GLY A 325 3.19 -17.50 10.74
CA GLY A 325 2.18 -16.57 11.23
C GLY A 325 1.27 -17.16 12.32
N ASN A 326 0.94 -18.44 12.22
CA ASN A 326 0.16 -19.15 13.25
C ASN A 326 0.92 -19.27 14.58
N GLN A 327 2.24 -19.51 14.54
CA GLN A 327 3.07 -19.54 15.75
C GLN A 327 3.18 -18.17 16.38
N ILE A 328 3.42 -17.12 15.58
CA ILE A 328 3.45 -15.72 16.06
C ILE A 328 2.09 -15.37 16.69
N GLY A 329 0.98 -15.62 16.00
CA GLY A 329 -0.37 -15.35 16.50
C GLY A 329 -0.68 -16.10 17.80
N ALA A 330 -0.27 -17.37 17.92
CA ALA A 330 -0.47 -18.15 19.15
C ALA A 330 0.36 -17.61 20.32
N ILE A 331 1.58 -17.14 20.08
CA ILE A 331 2.42 -16.48 21.09
C ILE A 331 1.76 -15.20 21.56
N MET A 332 1.36 -14.32 20.62
CA MET A 332 0.71 -13.04 20.94
C MET A 332 -0.61 -13.22 21.69
N ALA A 333 -1.43 -14.21 21.32
CA ALA A 333 -2.70 -14.48 22.01
C ALA A 333 -2.53 -15.00 23.44
N LYS A 334 -1.39 -15.62 23.73
CA LYS A 334 -1.10 -16.16 25.07
C LYS A 334 -0.42 -15.14 25.98
N TYR A 335 0.32 -14.20 25.40
CA TYR A 335 1.08 -13.18 26.10
C TYR A 335 0.17 -12.06 26.65
#